data_c825ed6a900ede4671f53f54530c18b6
#
_entry.id   c825ed6a900ede4671f53f54530c18b6
#
_cell.length_a   1.000
_cell.length_b   1.000
_cell.length_c   1.000
_cell.angle_alpha   90.00
_cell.angle_beta   90.00
_cell.angle_gamma   90.00
#
_symmetry.space_group_name_H-M   'P 1'
#
loop_
_entity.id
_entity.type
_entity.pdbx_description
1 polymer ?
#
loop_
_entity_poly.entity_id
_entity_poly.type
_entity_poly.pdbx_seq_one_letter_code
_entity_poly.pdbx_strand_id
1 'polypeptide(L)'
;MRIGYLLNTYPQSSVTFVRREIHALERLGWQVHRFAMRSDRAALVDPADVAEYDRTELVLQAGAPRLAKAALRLALTRPHGFARALARAWRMGGRSAQGRLRHMIYLAEAAHVAHRTEALGLVHLHAHFGTNSATVAALVQDLGGPGFSFTVHGPEEFDSPQALSLGEKVAASAFAVAISWHGRSQLSRWAAYADWPRIRVIHCGIEPGRFPEPGPMPAEGPLRLVTIGRFAEQKGQLLLPEALAMARARGVDLHLTLVGDGPMRAEIEAAIARHGVADAVTLTGWLDEAGVRRVLADSHALVLPSFAEGLPMVVMEAMAAGRPVIATAIAGNPELVLPGETGWLVPAGDAEALADLFATAAATPAARLAEMGRAGRARVMQRHDIDREAARLARLIEEAMRP
;
A
#
# COMPACT_ATOMS: atom_id res chain seq x y z
N MET A 1 -25.06 -0.83 5.38
CA MET A 1 -24.82 0.56 4.94
C MET A 1 -24.26 0.57 3.52
N ARG A 2 -24.45 1.70 2.77
CA ARG A 2 -23.94 1.85 1.41
C ARG A 2 -22.89 2.95 1.38
N ILE A 3 -21.65 2.61 0.99
CA ILE A 3 -20.55 3.56 0.89
C ILE A 3 -19.89 3.46 -0.48
N GLY A 4 -19.19 4.52 -0.87
CA GLY A 4 -18.37 4.53 -2.08
C GLY A 4 -16.89 4.49 -1.74
N TYR A 5 -16.14 3.66 -2.42
CA TYR A 5 -14.68 3.66 -2.46
C TYR A 5 -14.21 4.41 -3.69
N LEU A 6 -13.22 5.28 -3.54
CA LEU A 6 -12.72 6.13 -4.62
C LEU A 6 -11.22 5.97 -4.78
N LEU A 7 -10.80 5.51 -5.97
CA LEU A 7 -9.41 5.22 -6.29
C LEU A 7 -9.00 5.92 -7.61
N ASN A 8 -7.70 6.13 -7.78
CA ASN A 8 -7.19 6.62 -9.06
C ASN A 8 -7.14 5.50 -10.10
N THR A 9 -6.46 4.40 -9.78
CA THR A 9 -6.38 3.21 -10.65
C THR A 9 -6.79 2.00 -9.84
N TYR A 10 -7.83 1.30 -10.28
CA TYR A 10 -8.33 0.09 -9.62
C TYR A 10 -9.21 -0.73 -10.56
N PRO A 11 -9.13 -2.07 -10.51
CA PRO A 11 -8.12 -2.84 -9.77
C PRO A 11 -6.73 -2.75 -10.40
N GLN A 12 -5.72 -3.14 -9.61
CA GLN A 12 -4.32 -3.19 -10.02
C GLN A 12 -3.56 -4.15 -9.09
N SER A 13 -2.61 -4.91 -9.63
CA SER A 13 -1.85 -5.94 -8.88
C SER A 13 -1.12 -5.40 -7.65
N SER A 14 -0.70 -4.12 -7.67
CA SER A 14 0.01 -3.48 -6.54
C SER A 14 -0.90 -2.99 -5.42
N VAL A 15 -2.23 -3.04 -5.58
CA VAL A 15 -3.21 -2.54 -4.61
C VAL A 15 -4.18 -3.61 -4.11
N THR A 16 -3.76 -4.85 -4.05
CA THR A 16 -4.56 -6.00 -3.58
C THR A 16 -5.06 -5.83 -2.15
N PHE A 17 -4.35 -5.06 -1.32
CA PHE A 17 -4.78 -4.73 0.04
C PHE A 17 -6.10 -3.95 0.09
N VAL A 18 -6.39 -3.09 -0.91
CA VAL A 18 -7.69 -2.39 -1.02
C VAL A 18 -8.80 -3.40 -1.31
N ARG A 19 -8.58 -4.36 -2.23
CA ARG A 19 -9.53 -5.44 -2.51
C ARG A 19 -9.83 -6.24 -1.25
N ARG A 20 -8.80 -6.61 -0.49
CA ARG A 20 -8.95 -7.33 0.80
C ARG A 20 -9.79 -6.54 1.80
N GLU A 21 -9.57 -5.22 1.92
CA GLU A 21 -10.32 -4.32 2.80
C GLU A 21 -11.79 -4.21 2.37
N ILE A 22 -12.06 -4.00 1.08
CA ILE A 22 -13.41 -3.96 0.53
C ILE A 22 -14.16 -5.27 0.84
N HIS A 23 -13.54 -6.42 0.56
CA HIS A 23 -14.16 -7.72 0.82
C HIS A 23 -14.40 -7.96 2.33
N ALA A 24 -13.51 -7.46 3.19
CA ALA A 24 -13.70 -7.54 4.64
C ALA A 24 -14.89 -6.69 5.10
N LEU A 25 -15.07 -5.49 4.56
CA LEU A 25 -16.28 -4.67 4.82
C LEU A 25 -17.55 -5.34 4.28
N GLU A 26 -17.49 -5.97 3.12
CA GLU A 26 -18.63 -6.71 2.57
C GLU A 26 -19.01 -7.92 3.44
N ARG A 27 -18.02 -8.62 4.03
CA ARG A 27 -18.27 -9.66 5.04
C ARG A 27 -18.97 -9.13 6.30
N LEU A 28 -18.74 -7.87 6.66
CA LEU A 28 -19.45 -7.17 7.74
C LEU A 28 -20.85 -6.68 7.34
N GLY A 29 -21.33 -7.00 6.13
CA GLY A 29 -22.66 -6.62 5.63
C GLY A 29 -22.74 -5.23 5.00
N TRP A 30 -21.60 -4.59 4.72
CA TRP A 30 -21.55 -3.32 4.01
C TRP A 30 -21.71 -3.52 2.51
N GLN A 31 -22.36 -2.57 1.84
CA GLN A 31 -22.39 -2.50 0.38
C GLN A 31 -21.40 -1.44 -0.07
N VAL A 32 -20.29 -1.88 -0.70
CA VAL A 32 -19.22 -1.00 -1.15
C VAL A 32 -19.32 -0.82 -2.66
N HIS A 33 -19.60 0.39 -3.12
CA HIS A 33 -19.55 0.73 -4.54
C HIS A 33 -18.14 1.24 -4.89
N ARG A 34 -17.52 0.63 -5.92
CA ARG A 34 -16.15 0.96 -6.33
C ARG A 34 -16.18 1.99 -7.45
N PHE A 35 -15.58 3.16 -7.22
CA PHE A 35 -15.26 4.14 -8.26
C PHE A 35 -13.76 4.15 -8.48
N ALA A 36 -13.32 4.04 -9.73
CA ALA A 36 -11.95 4.33 -10.11
C ALA A 36 -11.92 5.34 -11.25
N MET A 37 -10.90 6.21 -11.27
CA MET A 37 -10.76 7.11 -12.41
C MET A 37 -10.47 6.30 -13.67
N ARG A 38 -9.62 5.28 -13.57
CA ARG A 38 -9.20 4.40 -14.66
C ARG A 38 -8.80 3.01 -14.16
N SER A 39 -8.75 2.06 -15.08
CA SER A 39 -8.12 0.75 -14.92
C SER A 39 -7.68 0.25 -16.29
N ASP A 40 -6.72 -0.66 -16.32
CA ASP A 40 -6.31 -1.36 -17.52
C ASP A 40 -6.57 -2.86 -17.35
N ARG A 41 -7.65 -3.33 -17.98
CA ARG A 41 -8.05 -4.74 -17.91
C ARG A 41 -7.00 -5.67 -18.49
N ALA A 42 -6.28 -5.23 -19.53
CA ALA A 42 -5.29 -6.06 -20.21
C ALA A 42 -4.06 -6.33 -19.34
N ALA A 43 -3.79 -5.45 -18.36
CA ALA A 43 -2.68 -5.60 -17.40
C ALA A 43 -3.03 -6.47 -16.18
N LEU A 44 -4.29 -6.93 -16.05
CA LEU A 44 -4.73 -7.76 -14.92
C LEU A 44 -4.49 -9.24 -15.22
N VAL A 45 -3.67 -9.87 -14.38
CA VAL A 45 -3.31 -11.29 -14.50
C VAL A 45 -4.10 -12.15 -13.48
N ASP A 46 -4.39 -11.62 -12.29
CA ASP A 46 -5.13 -12.32 -11.24
C ASP A 46 -6.63 -12.36 -11.60
N PRO A 47 -7.27 -13.55 -11.68
CA PRO A 47 -8.71 -13.67 -11.91
C PRO A 47 -9.57 -12.88 -10.90
N ALA A 48 -9.11 -12.73 -9.66
CA ALA A 48 -9.81 -11.94 -8.67
C ALA A 48 -9.76 -10.43 -8.98
N ASP A 49 -8.68 -9.92 -9.58
CA ASP A 49 -8.61 -8.54 -10.04
C ASP A 49 -9.49 -8.31 -11.28
N VAL A 50 -9.59 -9.32 -12.17
CA VAL A 50 -10.52 -9.26 -13.31
C VAL A 50 -11.98 -9.21 -12.83
N ALA A 51 -12.34 -10.01 -11.83
CA ALA A 51 -13.68 -9.97 -11.24
C ALA A 51 -13.98 -8.62 -10.54
N GLU A 52 -12.99 -8.01 -9.91
CA GLU A 52 -13.14 -6.65 -9.34
C GLU A 52 -13.29 -5.58 -10.42
N TYR A 53 -12.62 -5.73 -11.56
CA TYR A 53 -12.80 -4.81 -12.70
C TYR A 53 -14.25 -4.75 -13.15
N ASP A 54 -14.90 -5.90 -13.27
CA ASP A 54 -16.30 -5.99 -13.72
C ASP A 54 -17.29 -5.37 -12.70
N ARG A 55 -16.87 -5.19 -11.44
CA ARG A 55 -17.64 -4.56 -10.33
C ARG A 55 -17.30 -3.08 -10.13
N THR A 56 -16.32 -2.53 -10.86
CA THR A 56 -15.79 -1.18 -10.68
C THR A 56 -16.35 -0.22 -11.71
N GLU A 57 -16.95 0.87 -11.27
CA GLU A 57 -17.41 1.97 -12.14
C GLU A 57 -16.21 2.86 -12.51
N LEU A 58 -15.86 2.88 -13.80
CA LEU A 58 -14.74 3.68 -14.30
C LEU A 58 -15.23 5.07 -14.71
N VAL A 59 -14.89 6.09 -13.89
CA VAL A 59 -15.38 7.47 -14.02
C VAL A 59 -15.03 8.08 -15.37
N LEU A 60 -13.79 7.91 -15.83
CA LEU A 60 -13.35 8.48 -17.11
C LEU A 60 -13.98 7.79 -18.35
N GLN A 61 -14.45 6.55 -18.21
CA GLN A 61 -15.19 5.88 -19.28
C GLN A 61 -16.59 6.46 -19.53
N ALA A 62 -17.11 7.28 -18.59
CA ALA A 62 -18.33 8.04 -18.85
C ALA A 62 -18.19 9.03 -20.01
N GLY A 63 -16.96 9.44 -20.33
CA GLY A 63 -16.62 10.35 -21.40
C GLY A 63 -16.83 11.83 -21.05
N ALA A 64 -16.06 12.70 -21.70
CA ALA A 64 -16.05 14.15 -21.42
C ALA A 64 -17.44 14.82 -21.47
N PRO A 65 -18.34 14.45 -22.42
CA PRO A 65 -19.68 15.08 -22.47
C PRO A 65 -20.52 14.81 -21.22
N ARG A 66 -20.47 13.59 -20.66
CA ARG A 66 -21.22 13.25 -19.43
C ARG A 66 -20.64 13.94 -18.20
N LEU A 67 -19.31 14.04 -18.11
CA LEU A 67 -18.64 14.78 -17.03
C LEU A 67 -18.99 16.25 -17.09
N ALA A 68 -18.94 16.88 -18.27
CA ALA A 68 -19.31 18.28 -18.48
C ALA A 68 -20.79 18.54 -18.16
N LYS A 69 -21.69 17.65 -18.59
CA LYS A 69 -23.13 17.75 -18.28
C LYS A 69 -23.38 17.69 -16.78
N ALA A 70 -22.70 16.81 -16.05
CA ALA A 70 -22.81 16.70 -14.59
C ALA A 70 -22.32 17.99 -13.91
N ALA A 71 -21.18 18.55 -14.36
CA ALA A 71 -20.65 19.79 -13.83
C ALA A 71 -21.60 20.97 -14.08
N LEU A 72 -22.13 21.12 -15.31
CA LEU A 72 -23.09 22.15 -15.65
C LEU A 72 -24.39 22.02 -14.83
N ARG A 73 -24.92 20.80 -14.68
CA ARG A 73 -26.11 20.56 -13.84
C ARG A 73 -25.88 21.04 -12.42
N LEU A 74 -24.75 20.68 -11.79
CA LEU A 74 -24.47 21.09 -10.41
C LEU A 74 -24.17 22.59 -10.29
N ALA A 75 -23.56 23.21 -11.28
CA ALA A 75 -23.38 24.67 -11.34
C ALA A 75 -24.73 25.40 -11.32
N LEU A 76 -25.75 24.86 -12.00
CA LEU A 76 -27.09 25.46 -12.07
C LEU A 76 -27.94 25.10 -10.83
N THR A 77 -27.87 23.89 -10.32
CA THR A 77 -28.74 23.41 -9.24
C THR A 77 -28.18 23.65 -7.84
N ARG A 78 -26.84 23.74 -7.70
CA ARG A 78 -26.12 23.93 -6.44
C ARG A 78 -25.00 24.99 -6.57
N PRO A 79 -25.31 26.24 -6.97
CA PRO A 79 -24.30 27.25 -7.34
C PRO A 79 -23.29 27.55 -6.22
N HIS A 80 -23.74 27.62 -4.96
CA HIS A 80 -22.83 27.85 -3.82
C HIS A 80 -21.87 26.67 -3.58
N GLY A 81 -22.35 25.43 -3.70
CA GLY A 81 -21.51 24.25 -3.61
C GLY A 81 -20.50 24.19 -4.74
N PHE A 82 -20.96 24.49 -5.97
CA PHE A 82 -20.08 24.52 -7.14
C PHE A 82 -19.00 25.60 -7.03
N ALA A 83 -19.34 26.80 -6.55
CA ALA A 83 -18.37 27.88 -6.33
C ALA A 83 -17.31 27.50 -5.28
N ARG A 84 -17.69 26.82 -4.18
CA ARG A 84 -16.74 26.30 -3.18
C ARG A 84 -15.81 25.27 -3.78
N ALA A 85 -16.35 24.28 -4.51
CA ALA A 85 -15.57 23.25 -5.16
C ALA A 85 -14.60 23.84 -6.20
N LEU A 86 -15.06 24.83 -7.00
CA LEU A 86 -14.22 25.53 -7.97
C LEU A 86 -13.08 26.27 -7.28
N ALA A 87 -13.36 27.01 -6.21
CA ALA A 87 -12.35 27.74 -5.44
C ALA A 87 -11.32 26.80 -4.82
N ARG A 88 -11.76 25.64 -4.28
CA ARG A 88 -10.86 24.60 -3.76
C ARG A 88 -10.01 24.01 -4.88
N ALA A 89 -10.60 23.58 -5.98
CA ALA A 89 -9.90 23.04 -7.13
C ALA A 89 -8.84 24.00 -7.69
N TRP A 90 -9.19 25.29 -7.81
CA TRP A 90 -8.28 26.34 -8.27
C TRP A 90 -7.10 26.54 -7.32
N ARG A 91 -7.36 26.57 -6.00
CA ARG A 91 -6.34 26.76 -4.96
C ARG A 91 -5.40 25.56 -4.89
N MET A 92 -5.93 24.33 -4.84
CA MET A 92 -5.13 23.10 -4.82
C MET A 92 -4.31 22.96 -6.11
N GLY A 93 -4.91 23.26 -7.27
CA GLY A 93 -4.23 23.24 -8.56
C GLY A 93 -3.06 24.22 -8.67
N GLY A 94 -3.14 25.34 -7.96
CA GLY A 94 -2.03 26.30 -7.90
C GLY A 94 -0.80 25.82 -7.13
N ARG A 95 -0.97 24.82 -6.25
CA ARG A 95 0.12 24.20 -5.46
C ARG A 95 0.62 22.90 -6.08
N SER A 96 -0.20 22.27 -6.90
CA SER A 96 0.06 20.96 -7.47
C SER A 96 0.99 21.02 -8.68
N ALA A 97 1.91 20.07 -8.80
CA ALA A 97 2.69 19.86 -10.02
C ALA A 97 1.81 19.54 -11.25
N GLN A 98 0.60 19.02 -11.04
CA GLN A 98 -0.39 18.74 -12.09
C GLN A 98 -1.08 20.01 -12.65
N GLY A 99 -0.98 21.12 -11.93
CA GLY A 99 -1.51 22.42 -12.33
C GLY A 99 -3.03 22.57 -12.23
N ARG A 100 -3.51 23.81 -12.47
CA ARG A 100 -4.93 24.16 -12.34
C ARG A 100 -5.82 23.45 -13.36
N LEU A 101 -5.36 23.29 -14.60
CA LEU A 101 -6.15 22.63 -15.64
C LEU A 101 -6.54 21.21 -15.25
N ARG A 102 -5.60 20.45 -14.69
CA ARG A 102 -5.89 19.10 -14.22
C ARG A 102 -6.89 19.09 -13.07
N HIS A 103 -6.85 20.09 -12.19
CA HIS A 103 -7.82 20.23 -11.10
C HIS A 103 -9.21 20.61 -11.58
N MET A 104 -9.35 21.29 -12.75
CA MET A 104 -10.66 21.49 -13.37
C MET A 104 -11.23 20.17 -13.93
N ILE A 105 -10.37 19.27 -14.40
CA ILE A 105 -10.80 17.92 -14.78
C ILE A 105 -11.27 17.17 -13.53
N TYR A 106 -10.54 17.25 -12.41
CA TYR A 106 -10.98 16.65 -11.13
C TYR A 106 -12.32 17.21 -10.63
N LEU A 107 -12.61 18.48 -10.89
CA LEU A 107 -13.92 19.08 -10.60
C LEU A 107 -15.04 18.44 -11.43
N ALA A 108 -14.80 18.17 -12.72
CA ALA A 108 -15.76 17.49 -13.58
C ALA A 108 -15.95 16.02 -13.19
N GLU A 109 -14.86 15.32 -12.83
CA GLU A 109 -14.91 13.96 -12.26
C GLU A 109 -15.73 13.95 -10.96
N ALA A 110 -15.48 14.90 -10.06
CA ALA A 110 -16.21 15.05 -8.80
C ALA A 110 -17.70 15.33 -9.02
N ALA A 111 -18.05 16.14 -10.00
CA ALA A 111 -19.44 16.40 -10.33
C ALA A 111 -20.17 15.14 -10.81
N HIS A 112 -19.51 14.30 -11.60
CA HIS A 112 -20.06 13.00 -12.01
C HIS A 112 -20.22 12.06 -10.81
N VAL A 113 -19.18 11.91 -9.98
CA VAL A 113 -19.23 11.07 -8.78
C VAL A 113 -20.31 11.57 -7.81
N ALA A 114 -20.46 12.90 -7.58
CA ALA A 114 -21.52 13.46 -6.75
C ALA A 114 -22.92 13.08 -7.25
N HIS A 115 -23.14 13.13 -8.56
CA HIS A 115 -24.40 12.69 -9.16
C HIS A 115 -24.62 11.16 -8.96
N ARG A 116 -23.57 10.35 -9.08
CA ARG A 116 -23.66 8.91 -8.89
C ARG A 116 -23.89 8.54 -7.42
N THR A 117 -23.23 9.23 -6.47
CA THR A 117 -23.45 8.99 -5.04
C THR A 117 -24.90 9.26 -4.63
N GLU A 118 -25.50 10.32 -5.16
CA GLU A 118 -26.92 10.63 -4.93
C GLU A 118 -27.83 9.51 -5.50
N ALA A 119 -27.59 9.12 -6.77
CA ALA A 119 -28.40 8.09 -7.44
C ALA A 119 -28.30 6.71 -6.76
N LEU A 120 -27.16 6.38 -6.15
CA LEU A 120 -26.90 5.12 -5.48
C LEU A 120 -27.26 5.14 -3.98
N GLY A 121 -27.60 6.32 -3.43
CA GLY A 121 -27.87 6.49 -2.00
C GLY A 121 -26.64 6.22 -1.13
N LEU A 122 -25.45 6.61 -1.60
CA LEU A 122 -24.21 6.44 -0.83
C LEU A 122 -24.12 7.51 0.25
N VAL A 123 -23.81 7.10 1.47
CA VAL A 123 -23.81 7.98 2.65
C VAL A 123 -22.43 8.47 3.05
N HIS A 124 -21.37 7.84 2.53
CA HIS A 124 -19.98 8.19 2.79
C HIS A 124 -19.08 7.80 1.60
N LEU A 125 -18.01 8.56 1.37
CA LEU A 125 -16.94 8.19 0.44
C LEU A 125 -15.65 7.92 1.21
N HIS A 126 -14.99 6.81 0.91
CA HIS A 126 -13.65 6.53 1.39
C HIS A 126 -12.67 6.49 0.22
N ALA A 127 -11.69 7.39 0.23
CA ALA A 127 -10.69 7.44 -0.85
C ALA A 127 -9.41 6.74 -0.42
N HIS A 128 -8.80 5.96 -1.32
CA HIS A 128 -7.45 5.46 -1.11
C HIS A 128 -6.44 6.34 -1.81
N PHE A 129 -5.36 6.62 -1.11
CA PHE A 129 -4.30 7.57 -1.39
C PHE A 129 -4.75 9.03 -1.21
N GLY A 130 -3.92 9.81 -0.53
CA GLY A 130 -4.05 11.27 -0.36
C GLY A 130 -3.80 12.08 -1.64
N THR A 131 -3.82 11.43 -2.81
CA THR A 131 -3.56 11.99 -4.14
C THR A 131 -4.83 12.60 -4.78
N ASN A 132 -5.04 12.38 -6.08
CA ASN A 132 -6.21 12.89 -6.81
C ASN A 132 -7.53 12.28 -6.34
N SER A 133 -7.56 11.02 -5.92
CA SER A 133 -8.77 10.38 -5.37
C SER A 133 -9.32 11.15 -4.16
N ALA A 134 -8.47 11.48 -3.18
CA ALA A 134 -8.87 12.29 -2.04
C ALA A 134 -9.23 13.75 -2.43
N THR A 135 -8.60 14.31 -3.49
CA THR A 135 -9.02 15.60 -4.05
C THR A 135 -10.43 15.54 -4.60
N VAL A 136 -10.73 14.53 -5.43
CA VAL A 136 -12.07 14.33 -6.00
C VAL A 136 -13.10 14.11 -4.88
N ALA A 137 -12.80 13.32 -3.84
CA ALA A 137 -13.69 13.13 -2.69
C ALA A 137 -14.00 14.43 -1.95
N ALA A 138 -13.00 15.30 -1.72
CA ALA A 138 -13.20 16.61 -1.11
C ALA A 138 -14.08 17.53 -1.98
N LEU A 139 -13.90 17.51 -3.30
CA LEU A 139 -14.72 18.26 -4.24
C LEU A 139 -16.17 17.73 -4.29
N VAL A 140 -16.37 16.41 -4.20
CA VAL A 140 -17.72 15.81 -4.09
C VAL A 140 -18.46 16.35 -2.87
N GLN A 141 -17.79 16.42 -1.72
CA GLN A 141 -18.38 16.99 -0.50
C GLN A 141 -18.75 18.45 -0.68
N ASP A 142 -17.87 19.28 -1.29
CA ASP A 142 -18.15 20.68 -1.56
C ASP A 142 -19.36 20.86 -2.50
N LEU A 143 -19.55 19.96 -3.46
CA LEU A 143 -20.70 19.92 -4.39
C LEU A 143 -22.00 19.46 -3.72
N GLY A 144 -21.99 19.20 -2.41
CA GLY A 144 -23.15 18.73 -1.64
C GLY A 144 -23.39 17.24 -1.73
N GLY A 145 -22.37 16.46 -2.08
CA GLY A 145 -22.36 15.00 -1.93
C GLY A 145 -22.06 14.57 -0.49
N PRO A 146 -21.87 13.26 -0.25
CA PRO A 146 -21.61 12.74 1.09
C PRO A 146 -20.26 13.21 1.64
N GLY A 147 -20.12 13.19 2.96
CA GLY A 147 -18.84 13.38 3.64
C GLY A 147 -17.81 12.33 3.22
N PHE A 148 -16.53 12.61 3.45
CA PHE A 148 -15.47 11.69 3.04
C PHE A 148 -14.42 11.46 4.11
N SER A 149 -13.71 10.34 3.97
CA SER A 149 -12.46 10.01 4.63
C SER A 149 -11.46 9.49 3.60
N PHE A 150 -10.20 9.39 3.97
CA PHE A 150 -9.19 8.83 3.07
C PHE A 150 -8.07 8.13 3.82
N THR A 151 -7.41 7.16 3.15
CA THR A 151 -6.25 6.43 3.66
C THR A 151 -4.99 6.87 2.90
N VAL A 152 -3.91 7.17 3.63
CA VAL A 152 -2.56 7.36 3.09
C VAL A 152 -1.73 6.10 3.25
N HIS A 153 -0.95 5.77 2.21
CA HIS A 153 -0.27 4.48 2.12
C HIS A 153 1.25 4.55 2.16
N GLY A 154 1.87 5.66 1.80
CA GLY A 154 3.29 5.61 1.78
C GLY A 154 4.06 6.82 1.27
N PRO A 155 5.31 6.59 0.85
CA PRO A 155 6.27 7.65 0.61
C PRO A 155 5.84 8.66 -0.46
N GLU A 156 5.24 8.20 -1.56
CA GLU A 156 4.82 9.08 -2.66
C GLU A 156 3.93 10.25 -2.20
N GLU A 157 3.18 10.03 -1.11
CA GLU A 157 2.29 11.04 -0.54
C GLU A 157 3.07 12.01 0.36
N PHE A 158 4.12 11.52 1.02
CA PHE A 158 4.94 12.29 1.95
C PHE A 158 6.12 13.00 1.29
N ASP A 159 6.48 12.62 0.06
CA ASP A 159 7.51 13.30 -0.74
C ASP A 159 7.03 14.66 -1.26
N SER A 160 5.73 14.83 -1.48
CA SER A 160 5.16 16.07 -2.00
C SER A 160 3.86 16.50 -1.29
N PRO A 161 3.84 16.56 0.05
CA PRO A 161 2.61 16.74 0.83
C PRO A 161 1.94 18.10 0.61
N GLN A 162 2.72 19.14 0.32
CA GLN A 162 2.21 20.47 0.00
C GLN A 162 1.55 20.52 -1.40
N ALA A 163 2.21 19.91 -2.39
CA ALA A 163 1.67 19.80 -3.74
C ALA A 163 0.38 18.96 -3.78
N LEU A 164 0.28 17.96 -2.91
CA LEU A 164 -0.91 17.15 -2.70
C LEU A 164 -1.95 17.82 -1.78
N SER A 165 -1.61 18.96 -1.15
CA SER A 165 -2.50 19.66 -0.19
C SER A 165 -3.01 18.74 0.93
N LEU A 166 -2.14 17.85 1.49
CA LEU A 166 -2.54 16.84 2.47
C LEU A 166 -3.17 17.45 3.71
N GLY A 167 -2.61 18.52 4.27
CA GLY A 167 -3.17 19.20 5.45
C GLY A 167 -4.58 19.74 5.20
N GLU A 168 -4.85 20.32 4.01
CA GLU A 168 -6.19 20.80 3.65
C GLU A 168 -7.19 19.62 3.51
N LYS A 169 -6.75 18.48 3.00
CA LYS A 169 -7.58 17.27 2.91
C LYS A 169 -7.90 16.69 4.27
N VAL A 170 -6.92 16.64 5.19
CA VAL A 170 -7.15 16.23 6.59
C VAL A 170 -8.20 17.13 7.24
N ALA A 171 -8.04 18.45 7.13
CA ALA A 171 -8.98 19.42 7.70
C ALA A 171 -10.40 19.28 7.13
N ALA A 172 -10.54 18.96 5.84
CA ALA A 172 -11.82 18.83 5.15
C ALA A 172 -12.50 17.46 5.36
N SER A 173 -11.74 16.41 5.65
CA SER A 173 -12.28 15.06 5.81
C SER A 173 -12.92 14.85 7.18
N ALA A 174 -13.82 13.88 7.28
CA ALA A 174 -14.33 13.40 8.56
C ALA A 174 -13.19 12.82 9.41
N PHE A 175 -12.31 12.03 8.77
CA PHE A 175 -11.07 11.53 9.32
C PHE A 175 -10.11 11.13 8.20
N ALA A 176 -8.83 11.10 8.50
CA ALA A 176 -7.77 10.56 7.64
C ALA A 176 -7.15 9.33 8.31
N VAL A 177 -6.97 8.26 7.54
CA VAL A 177 -6.31 7.03 8.00
C VAL A 177 -4.86 7.03 7.56
N ALA A 178 -3.95 6.75 8.49
CA ALA A 178 -2.59 6.36 8.22
C ALA A 178 -2.44 4.86 8.47
N ILE A 179 -1.77 4.15 7.58
CA ILE A 179 -1.60 2.69 7.71
C ILE A 179 -0.56 2.28 8.75
N SER A 180 0.17 3.24 9.32
CA SER A 180 1.21 3.05 10.32
C SER A 180 1.34 4.26 11.24
N TRP A 181 2.00 4.11 12.39
CA TRP A 181 2.33 5.24 13.27
C TRP A 181 3.31 6.20 12.59
N HIS A 182 4.24 5.67 11.78
CA HIS A 182 5.08 6.50 10.92
C HIS A 182 4.23 7.36 10.00
N GLY A 183 3.26 6.77 9.27
CA GLY A 183 2.34 7.51 8.39
C GLY A 183 1.55 8.57 9.15
N ARG A 184 1.08 8.26 10.38
CA ARG A 184 0.42 9.24 11.25
C ARG A 184 1.34 10.39 11.59
N SER A 185 2.60 10.12 11.95
CA SER A 185 3.57 11.16 12.25
C SER A 185 3.83 12.07 11.05
N GLN A 186 3.89 11.49 9.84
CA GLN A 186 4.05 12.26 8.61
C GLN A 186 2.83 13.15 8.32
N LEU A 187 1.61 12.65 8.44
CA LEU A 187 0.40 13.47 8.30
C LEU A 187 0.35 14.59 9.34
N SER A 188 0.72 14.31 10.58
CA SER A 188 0.73 15.31 11.66
C SER A 188 1.67 16.49 11.38
N ARG A 189 2.77 16.27 10.67
CA ARG A 189 3.70 17.34 10.25
C ARG A 189 3.06 18.37 9.30
N TRP A 190 2.04 17.97 8.56
CA TRP A 190 1.43 18.76 7.50
C TRP A 190 0.01 19.21 7.82
N ALA A 191 -0.63 18.61 8.82
CA ALA A 191 -1.93 19.02 9.34
C ALA A 191 -1.78 20.04 10.48
N ALA A 192 -2.74 20.94 10.62
CA ALA A 192 -2.82 21.80 11.79
C ALA A 192 -3.01 20.97 13.08
N TYR A 193 -2.47 21.42 14.20
CA TYR A 193 -2.59 20.70 15.48
C TYR A 193 -4.05 20.39 15.85
N ALA A 194 -4.96 21.31 15.59
CA ALA A 194 -6.39 21.15 15.83
C ALA A 194 -7.01 19.97 15.03
N ASP A 195 -6.40 19.58 13.91
CA ASP A 195 -6.87 18.48 13.05
C ASP A 195 -6.22 17.12 13.39
N TRP A 196 -5.22 17.07 14.27
CA TRP A 196 -4.57 15.81 14.66
C TRP A 196 -5.54 14.74 15.19
N PRO A 197 -6.60 15.08 15.94
CA PRO A 197 -7.60 14.09 16.35
C PRO A 197 -8.32 13.38 15.20
N ARG A 198 -8.33 13.98 14.00
CA ARG A 198 -8.89 13.36 12.78
C ARG A 198 -7.98 12.29 12.18
N ILE A 199 -6.69 12.28 12.52
CA ILE A 199 -5.71 11.33 11.99
C ILE A 199 -5.76 10.05 12.81
N ARG A 200 -6.23 8.97 12.19
CA ARG A 200 -6.43 7.66 12.82
C ARG A 200 -5.43 6.65 12.24
N VAL A 201 -5.06 5.66 13.03
CA VAL A 201 -4.22 4.55 12.55
C VAL A 201 -5.11 3.31 12.36
N ILE A 202 -5.20 2.85 11.12
CA ILE A 202 -5.78 1.57 10.71
C ILE A 202 -4.76 0.90 9.82
N HIS A 203 -4.25 -0.25 10.25
CA HIS A 203 -3.20 -0.93 9.50
C HIS A 203 -3.76 -1.65 8.28
N CYS A 204 -2.93 -1.77 7.24
CA CYS A 204 -3.18 -2.79 6.22
C CYS A 204 -3.13 -4.17 6.87
N GLY A 205 -3.95 -5.08 6.38
CA GLY A 205 -4.06 -6.41 6.94
C GLY A 205 -3.87 -7.52 5.92
N ILE A 206 -3.54 -8.70 6.44
CA ILE A 206 -3.56 -9.97 5.73
C ILE A 206 -4.87 -10.71 6.05
N GLU A 207 -5.20 -11.70 5.23
CA GLU A 207 -6.27 -12.67 5.50
C GLU A 207 -5.65 -13.89 6.22
N PRO A 208 -5.82 -14.04 7.56
CA PRO A 208 -5.18 -15.11 8.31
C PRO A 208 -5.45 -16.51 7.75
N GLY A 209 -6.66 -16.74 7.28
CA GLY A 209 -7.07 -18.03 6.71
C GLY A 209 -6.32 -18.46 5.44
N ARG A 210 -5.61 -17.55 4.78
CA ARG A 210 -4.76 -17.86 3.62
C ARG A 210 -3.38 -18.36 3.99
N PHE A 211 -3.00 -18.29 5.27
CA PHE A 211 -1.68 -18.72 5.77
C PHE A 211 -1.84 -19.89 6.73
N PRO A 212 -1.74 -21.14 6.24
CA PRO A 212 -1.78 -22.31 7.09
C PRO A 212 -0.63 -22.28 8.10
N GLU A 213 -0.63 -23.22 9.06
CA GLU A 213 0.50 -23.34 9.98
C GLU A 213 1.81 -23.54 9.20
N PRO A 214 2.88 -22.80 9.58
CA PRO A 214 4.15 -22.88 8.88
C PRO A 214 4.73 -24.27 8.92
N GLY A 215 5.21 -24.74 7.78
CA GLY A 215 6.07 -25.91 7.73
C GLY A 215 7.39 -25.70 8.48
N PRO A 216 8.17 -26.77 8.68
CA PRO A 216 9.47 -26.68 9.35
C PRO A 216 10.40 -25.70 8.65
N MET A 217 11.32 -25.11 9.40
CA MET A 217 12.40 -24.32 8.84
C MET A 217 13.30 -25.23 8.00
N PRO A 218 13.77 -24.81 6.82
CA PRO A 218 14.75 -25.58 6.06
C PRO A 218 15.95 -25.96 6.95
N ALA A 219 16.33 -27.22 7.01
CA ALA A 219 17.29 -27.73 8.01
C ALA A 219 18.72 -27.83 7.49
N GLU A 220 18.91 -28.02 6.18
CA GLU A 220 20.22 -28.29 5.57
C GLU A 220 20.46 -27.46 4.31
N GLY A 221 21.74 -27.25 3.98
CA GLY A 221 22.18 -26.51 2.79
C GLY A 221 22.43 -25.02 3.04
N PRO A 222 22.60 -24.23 1.98
CA PRO A 222 22.89 -22.82 2.08
C PRO A 222 21.76 -22.05 2.79
N LEU A 223 22.09 -20.92 3.42
CA LEU A 223 21.09 -19.96 3.89
C LEU A 223 20.26 -19.48 2.69
N ARG A 224 18.97 -19.78 2.65
CA ARG A 224 18.06 -19.38 1.57
C ARG A 224 17.33 -18.10 1.96
N LEU A 225 17.68 -17.02 1.27
CA LEU A 225 17.03 -15.72 1.41
C LEU A 225 16.09 -15.46 0.23
N VAL A 226 15.01 -14.73 0.46
CA VAL A 226 14.11 -14.30 -0.58
C VAL A 226 13.83 -12.82 -0.47
N THR A 227 13.78 -12.10 -1.60
CA THR A 227 13.20 -10.77 -1.70
C THR A 227 12.05 -10.80 -2.69
N ILE A 228 10.95 -10.11 -2.37
CA ILE A 228 9.72 -10.15 -3.16
C ILE A 228 9.24 -8.72 -3.37
N GLY A 229 9.03 -8.34 -4.63
CA GLY A 229 8.47 -7.05 -4.96
C GLY A 229 8.87 -6.56 -6.35
N ARG A 230 8.25 -5.46 -6.76
CA ARG A 230 8.59 -4.79 -8.02
C ARG A 230 10.06 -4.36 -8.01
N PHE A 231 10.78 -4.60 -9.10
CA PHE A 231 12.14 -4.12 -9.29
C PHE A 231 12.11 -2.63 -9.63
N ALA A 232 12.24 -1.81 -8.59
CA ALA A 232 12.16 -0.35 -8.67
C ALA A 232 13.17 0.28 -7.70
N GLU A 233 13.57 1.52 -7.97
CA GLU A 233 14.60 2.24 -7.24
C GLU A 233 14.34 2.25 -5.73
N GLN A 234 13.09 2.52 -5.36
CA GLN A 234 12.69 2.57 -3.94
C GLN A 234 12.83 1.25 -3.19
N LYS A 235 12.90 0.10 -3.90
CA LYS A 235 13.00 -1.22 -3.26
C LYS A 235 14.43 -1.66 -2.94
N GLY A 236 15.43 -0.95 -3.42
CA GLY A 236 16.83 -1.13 -3.05
C GLY A 236 17.46 -2.49 -3.40
N GLN A 237 16.82 -3.28 -4.28
CA GLN A 237 17.30 -4.63 -4.62
C GLN A 237 18.71 -4.63 -5.25
N LEU A 238 19.16 -3.49 -5.81
CA LEU A 238 20.53 -3.33 -6.34
C LEU A 238 21.62 -3.49 -5.28
N LEU A 239 21.31 -3.34 -3.97
CA LEU A 239 22.27 -3.58 -2.90
C LEU A 239 22.51 -5.07 -2.64
N LEU A 240 21.58 -5.93 -3.03
CA LEU A 240 21.64 -7.34 -2.69
C LEU A 240 22.78 -8.10 -3.34
N PRO A 241 23.12 -7.93 -4.64
CA PRO A 241 24.28 -8.58 -5.24
C PRO A 241 25.61 -8.21 -4.57
N GLU A 242 25.80 -6.96 -4.18
CA GLU A 242 26.98 -6.48 -3.45
C GLU A 242 27.07 -7.10 -2.05
N ALA A 243 25.99 -7.02 -1.26
CA ALA A 243 25.93 -7.62 0.07
C ALA A 243 26.14 -9.16 0.03
N LEU A 244 25.58 -9.81 -0.99
CA LEU A 244 25.77 -11.25 -1.24
C LEU A 244 27.23 -11.59 -1.50
N ALA A 245 27.93 -10.82 -2.37
CA ALA A 245 29.33 -11.01 -2.65
C ALA A 245 30.21 -10.82 -1.40
N MET A 246 29.94 -9.79 -0.61
CA MET A 246 30.63 -9.53 0.67
C MET A 246 30.44 -10.68 1.67
N ALA A 247 29.22 -11.18 1.83
CA ALA A 247 28.94 -12.29 2.72
C ALA A 247 29.66 -13.58 2.27
N ARG A 248 29.63 -13.90 0.98
CA ARG A 248 30.35 -15.05 0.40
C ARG A 248 31.87 -14.94 0.55
N ALA A 249 32.43 -13.74 0.40
CA ALA A 249 33.87 -13.53 0.63
C ALA A 249 34.27 -13.79 2.09
N ARG A 250 33.32 -13.74 3.04
CA ARG A 250 33.49 -14.10 4.45
C ARG A 250 33.17 -15.60 4.73
N GLY A 251 32.96 -16.40 3.68
CA GLY A 251 32.69 -17.84 3.79
C GLY A 251 31.25 -18.21 4.08
N VAL A 252 30.30 -17.29 3.95
CA VAL A 252 28.88 -17.58 4.14
C VAL A 252 28.34 -18.30 2.91
N ASP A 253 27.81 -19.51 3.10
CA ASP A 253 27.09 -20.24 2.05
C ASP A 253 25.62 -19.81 2.05
N LEU A 254 25.22 -19.09 1.00
CA LEU A 254 23.87 -18.57 0.89
C LEU A 254 23.36 -18.49 -0.56
N HIS A 255 22.06 -18.60 -0.72
CA HIS A 255 21.35 -18.44 -1.99
C HIS A 255 20.23 -17.40 -1.86
N LEU A 256 20.13 -16.51 -2.85
CA LEU A 256 19.15 -15.44 -2.88
C LEU A 256 18.18 -15.63 -4.04
N THR A 257 16.89 -15.65 -3.72
CA THR A 257 15.81 -15.67 -4.72
C THR A 257 15.18 -14.29 -4.82
N LEU A 258 15.18 -13.68 -6.01
CA LEU A 258 14.47 -12.44 -6.30
C LEU A 258 13.17 -12.76 -7.04
N VAL A 259 12.06 -12.47 -6.39
CA VAL A 259 10.70 -12.64 -6.93
C VAL A 259 10.15 -11.28 -7.35
N GLY A 260 9.84 -11.14 -8.61
CA GLY A 260 9.30 -9.91 -9.18
C GLY A 260 9.95 -9.55 -10.51
N ASP A 261 9.55 -8.41 -11.01
CA ASP A 261 10.06 -7.82 -12.25
C ASP A 261 9.86 -6.29 -12.18
N GLY A 262 10.46 -5.55 -13.09
CA GLY A 262 10.28 -4.12 -13.13
C GLY A 262 11.38 -3.37 -13.89
N PRO A 263 11.31 -2.03 -13.90
CA PRO A 263 12.23 -1.21 -14.68
C PRO A 263 13.72 -1.41 -14.30
N MET A 264 14.02 -1.83 -13.07
CA MET A 264 15.41 -2.04 -12.60
C MET A 264 15.95 -3.46 -12.87
N ARG A 265 15.26 -4.28 -13.68
CA ARG A 265 15.68 -5.67 -13.93
C ARG A 265 17.07 -5.74 -14.58
N ALA A 266 17.30 -4.96 -15.62
CA ALA A 266 18.57 -4.97 -16.35
C ALA A 266 19.74 -4.55 -15.46
N GLU A 267 19.54 -3.55 -14.60
CA GLU A 267 20.54 -3.08 -13.65
C GLU A 267 20.84 -4.12 -12.58
N ILE A 268 19.83 -4.85 -12.11
CA ILE A 268 20.00 -5.97 -11.14
C ILE A 268 20.80 -7.10 -11.79
N GLU A 269 20.45 -7.51 -13.01
CA GLU A 269 21.20 -8.54 -13.77
C GLU A 269 22.65 -8.12 -14.01
N ALA A 270 22.89 -6.87 -14.36
CA ALA A 270 24.24 -6.32 -14.51
C ALA A 270 25.01 -6.29 -13.19
N ALA A 271 24.36 -5.98 -12.07
CA ALA A 271 24.97 -6.01 -10.75
C ALA A 271 25.33 -7.46 -10.32
N ILE A 272 24.46 -8.43 -10.56
CA ILE A 272 24.72 -9.87 -10.32
C ILE A 272 25.98 -10.32 -11.08
N ALA A 273 26.08 -9.96 -12.37
CA ALA A 273 27.26 -10.28 -13.18
C ALA A 273 28.52 -9.56 -12.69
N ARG A 274 28.43 -8.27 -12.37
CA ARG A 274 29.57 -7.45 -11.88
C ARG A 274 30.16 -8.00 -10.59
N HIS A 275 29.31 -8.43 -9.66
CA HIS A 275 29.74 -8.98 -8.37
C HIS A 275 30.06 -10.48 -8.41
N GLY A 276 29.88 -11.14 -9.56
CA GLY A 276 30.23 -12.56 -9.76
C GLY A 276 29.41 -13.53 -8.90
N VAL A 277 28.12 -13.24 -8.67
CA VAL A 277 27.25 -14.03 -7.77
C VAL A 277 26.11 -14.74 -8.49
N ALA A 278 26.22 -14.91 -9.80
CA ALA A 278 25.15 -15.50 -10.62
C ALA A 278 24.79 -16.94 -10.22
N ASP A 279 25.74 -17.70 -9.70
CA ASP A 279 25.56 -19.08 -9.19
C ASP A 279 24.74 -19.16 -7.88
N ALA A 280 24.67 -18.04 -7.16
CA ALA A 280 23.96 -17.94 -5.87
C ALA A 280 22.68 -17.09 -5.96
N VAL A 281 22.22 -16.75 -7.17
CA VAL A 281 21.01 -15.92 -7.37
C VAL A 281 20.03 -16.59 -8.33
N THR A 282 18.76 -16.57 -7.96
CA THR A 282 17.64 -16.97 -8.85
C THR A 282 16.70 -15.78 -9.07
N LEU A 283 16.44 -15.45 -10.33
CA LEU A 283 15.41 -14.48 -10.75
C LEU A 283 14.19 -15.24 -11.25
N THR A 284 13.04 -15.13 -10.58
CA THR A 284 11.84 -15.91 -10.94
C THR A 284 10.90 -15.18 -11.89
N GLY A 285 11.00 -13.84 -11.99
CA GLY A 285 9.92 -13.01 -12.53
C GLY A 285 8.75 -12.93 -11.55
N TRP A 286 7.59 -12.49 -12.05
CA TRP A 286 6.36 -12.44 -11.25
C TRP A 286 5.84 -13.83 -10.95
N LEU A 287 5.42 -14.04 -9.71
CA LEU A 287 4.72 -15.25 -9.27
C LEU A 287 3.31 -14.89 -8.81
N ASP A 288 2.40 -15.87 -8.90
CA ASP A 288 1.09 -15.80 -8.25
C ASP A 288 1.21 -15.96 -6.72
N GLU A 289 0.12 -15.75 -6.00
CA GLU A 289 0.09 -15.91 -4.53
C GLU A 289 0.55 -17.29 -4.07
N ALA A 290 0.24 -18.35 -4.80
CA ALA A 290 0.66 -19.71 -4.44
C ALA A 290 2.17 -19.89 -4.64
N GLY A 291 2.73 -19.33 -5.71
CA GLY A 291 4.17 -19.29 -5.96
C GLY A 291 4.92 -18.52 -4.88
N VAL A 292 4.42 -17.34 -4.50
CA VAL A 292 4.99 -16.53 -3.42
C VAL A 292 5.00 -17.31 -2.09
N ARG A 293 3.90 -17.98 -1.75
CA ARG A 293 3.85 -18.79 -0.52
C ARG A 293 4.84 -19.96 -0.55
N ARG A 294 5.00 -20.63 -1.70
CA ARG A 294 6.00 -21.72 -1.85
C ARG A 294 7.41 -21.20 -1.64
N VAL A 295 7.80 -20.11 -2.32
CA VAL A 295 9.15 -19.57 -2.18
C VAL A 295 9.42 -19.09 -0.76
N LEU A 296 8.45 -18.47 -0.08
CA LEU A 296 8.55 -18.12 1.34
C LEU A 296 8.74 -19.37 2.22
N ALA A 297 7.97 -20.45 1.98
CA ALA A 297 8.07 -21.68 2.73
C ALA A 297 9.45 -22.37 2.56
N ASP A 298 10.06 -22.24 1.39
CA ASP A 298 11.37 -22.81 1.05
C ASP A 298 12.55 -21.93 1.51
N SER A 299 12.28 -20.74 2.03
CA SER A 299 13.30 -19.78 2.47
C SER A 299 13.48 -19.77 3.98
N HIS A 300 14.67 -19.37 4.45
CA HIS A 300 14.95 -19.15 5.87
C HIS A 300 14.48 -17.77 6.34
N ALA A 301 14.60 -16.73 5.50
CA ALA A 301 14.21 -15.39 5.83
C ALA A 301 13.81 -14.58 4.58
N LEU A 302 12.92 -13.59 4.78
CA LEU A 302 12.71 -12.52 3.81
C LEU A 302 13.77 -11.44 3.99
N VAL A 303 14.26 -10.86 2.88
CA VAL A 303 15.10 -9.67 2.86
C VAL A 303 14.38 -8.54 2.13
N LEU A 304 14.25 -7.38 2.76
CA LEU A 304 13.62 -6.18 2.20
C LEU A 304 14.55 -4.96 2.37
N PRO A 305 15.46 -4.67 1.40
CA PRO A 305 16.46 -3.62 1.50
C PRO A 305 15.97 -2.24 1.06
N SER A 306 14.67 -1.99 1.15
CA SER A 306 14.00 -0.81 0.58
C SER A 306 14.55 0.51 1.10
N PHE A 307 14.56 1.52 0.22
CA PHE A 307 14.84 2.92 0.57
C PHE A 307 13.58 3.68 0.97
N ALA A 308 12.40 3.22 0.50
CA ALA A 308 11.13 3.84 0.83
C ALA A 308 10.02 2.79 0.91
N GLU A 309 9.21 2.89 1.98
CA GLU A 309 8.05 2.03 2.26
C GLU A 309 6.95 2.83 2.96
N GLY A 310 5.74 2.28 2.95
CA GLY A 310 4.69 2.67 3.89
C GLY A 310 4.62 1.66 5.03
N LEU A 311 3.90 0.57 4.79
CA LEU A 311 3.81 -0.61 5.64
C LEU A 311 3.82 -1.84 4.71
N PRO A 312 4.96 -2.52 4.52
CA PRO A 312 5.12 -3.49 3.45
C PRO A 312 4.32 -4.77 3.67
N MET A 313 3.40 -5.06 2.76
CA MET A 313 2.59 -6.28 2.79
C MET A 313 3.44 -7.55 2.76
N VAL A 314 4.54 -7.56 2.00
CA VAL A 314 5.42 -8.72 1.86
C VAL A 314 6.08 -9.11 3.19
N VAL A 315 6.37 -8.14 4.06
CA VAL A 315 6.88 -8.40 5.42
C VAL A 315 5.80 -9.11 6.24
N MET A 316 4.56 -8.62 6.18
CA MET A 316 3.43 -9.28 6.86
C MET A 316 3.19 -10.70 6.32
N GLU A 317 3.30 -10.90 5.02
CA GLU A 317 3.15 -12.21 4.37
C GLU A 317 4.27 -13.18 4.76
N ALA A 318 5.52 -12.71 4.83
CA ALA A 318 6.64 -13.52 5.32
C ALA A 318 6.48 -13.90 6.80
N MET A 319 6.10 -12.94 7.64
CA MET A 319 5.80 -13.20 9.06
C MET A 319 4.63 -14.17 9.21
N ALA A 320 3.57 -14.03 8.42
CA ALA A 320 2.45 -14.97 8.41
C ALA A 320 2.85 -16.39 7.98
N ALA A 321 3.81 -16.49 7.06
CA ALA A 321 4.42 -17.75 6.66
C ALA A 321 5.45 -18.29 7.68
N GLY A 322 5.61 -17.64 8.82
CA GLY A 322 6.53 -18.06 9.88
C GLY A 322 8.00 -17.87 9.52
N ARG A 323 8.33 -16.87 8.71
CA ARG A 323 9.71 -16.55 8.32
C ARG A 323 10.16 -15.25 8.99
N PRO A 324 11.33 -15.22 9.63
CA PRO A 324 11.95 -13.99 10.12
C PRO A 324 12.28 -13.07 8.95
N VAL A 325 12.46 -11.78 9.26
CA VAL A 325 12.63 -10.73 8.26
C VAL A 325 13.90 -9.94 8.51
N ILE A 326 14.70 -9.71 7.49
CA ILE A 326 15.77 -8.73 7.43
C ILE A 326 15.21 -7.53 6.65
N ALA A 327 15.06 -6.37 7.27
CA ALA A 327 14.52 -5.18 6.61
C ALA A 327 15.30 -3.92 6.97
N THR A 328 15.22 -2.90 6.13
CA THR A 328 15.74 -1.59 6.46
C THR A 328 14.91 -0.93 7.57
N ALA A 329 15.59 -0.18 8.45
CA ALA A 329 14.99 0.52 9.60
C ALA A 329 14.29 1.82 9.16
N ILE A 330 13.33 1.72 8.23
CA ILE A 330 12.62 2.88 7.65
C ILE A 330 11.11 2.74 7.81
N ALA A 331 10.42 3.85 7.75
CA ALA A 331 8.95 3.94 7.69
C ALA A 331 8.25 3.01 8.69
N GLY A 332 7.35 2.14 8.22
CA GLY A 332 6.63 1.16 9.04
C GLY A 332 7.38 -0.14 9.32
N ASN A 333 8.58 -0.36 8.78
CA ASN A 333 9.33 -1.60 9.01
C ASN A 333 9.61 -1.87 10.50
N PRO A 334 10.03 -0.86 11.32
CA PRO A 334 10.22 -1.07 12.76
C PRO A 334 8.93 -1.34 13.55
N GLU A 335 7.77 -1.04 12.96
CA GLU A 335 6.48 -1.38 13.57
C GLU A 335 6.13 -2.87 13.38
N LEU A 336 6.67 -3.49 12.34
CA LEU A 336 6.51 -4.92 12.02
C LEU A 336 7.62 -5.76 12.62
N VAL A 337 8.88 -5.42 12.30
CA VAL A 337 10.06 -6.22 12.66
C VAL A 337 10.65 -5.74 13.98
N LEU A 338 10.70 -6.64 14.95
CA LEU A 338 11.34 -6.43 16.24
C LEU A 338 12.73 -7.08 16.23
N PRO A 339 13.82 -6.29 16.34
CA PRO A 339 15.17 -6.81 16.26
C PRO A 339 15.44 -7.91 17.29
N GLY A 340 15.99 -9.04 16.83
CA GLY A 340 16.30 -10.20 17.66
C GLY A 340 15.09 -11.05 18.09
N GLU A 341 13.86 -10.57 17.87
CA GLU A 341 12.62 -11.27 18.23
C GLU A 341 11.90 -11.83 16.99
N THR A 342 11.67 -11.01 15.97
CA THR A 342 10.95 -11.40 14.75
C THR A 342 11.80 -11.26 13.49
N GLY A 343 13.03 -10.76 13.62
CA GLY A 343 13.94 -10.50 12.51
C GLY A 343 15.04 -9.54 12.90
N TRP A 344 15.54 -8.80 11.92
CA TRP A 344 16.63 -7.82 12.07
C TRP A 344 16.32 -6.56 11.27
N LEU A 345 16.83 -5.45 11.75
CA LEU A 345 16.76 -4.16 11.07
C LEU A 345 18.17 -3.66 10.74
N VAL A 346 18.32 -3.06 9.55
CA VAL A 346 19.58 -2.53 9.03
C VAL A 346 19.38 -1.09 8.53
N PRO A 347 20.39 -0.21 8.56
CA PRO A 347 20.32 1.08 7.90
C PRO A 347 20.02 0.93 6.40
N ALA A 348 19.20 1.82 5.83
CA ALA A 348 18.95 1.82 4.40
C ALA A 348 20.21 2.27 3.63
N GLY A 349 20.54 1.56 2.54
CA GLY A 349 21.69 1.89 1.69
C GLY A 349 23.01 1.25 2.14
N ASP A 350 23.03 0.53 3.26
CA ASP A 350 24.23 -0.07 3.84
C ASP A 350 24.38 -1.55 3.41
N ALA A 351 25.13 -1.80 2.33
CA ALA A 351 25.36 -3.15 1.82
C ALA A 351 26.26 -3.98 2.76
N GLU A 352 27.19 -3.34 3.50
CA GLU A 352 28.06 -4.02 4.45
C GLU A 352 27.28 -4.51 5.65
N ALA A 353 26.41 -3.67 6.24
CA ALA A 353 25.53 -4.08 7.32
C ALA A 353 24.53 -5.18 6.88
N LEU A 354 24.06 -5.17 5.62
CA LEU A 354 23.28 -6.28 5.07
C LEU A 354 24.10 -7.58 5.02
N ALA A 355 25.37 -7.51 4.58
CA ALA A 355 26.25 -8.68 4.55
C ALA A 355 26.51 -9.23 5.97
N ASP A 356 26.67 -8.36 6.98
CA ASP A 356 26.79 -8.75 8.40
C ASP A 356 25.55 -9.47 8.89
N LEU A 357 24.35 -9.01 8.49
CA LEU A 357 23.09 -9.67 8.84
C LEU A 357 22.92 -10.99 8.10
N PHE A 358 23.42 -11.14 6.87
CA PHE A 358 23.42 -12.43 6.18
C PHE A 358 24.31 -13.44 6.91
N ALA A 359 25.49 -13.02 7.37
CA ALA A 359 26.37 -13.86 8.19
C ALA A 359 25.71 -14.22 9.54
N THR A 360 25.07 -13.25 10.19
CA THR A 360 24.33 -13.46 11.43
C THR A 360 23.19 -14.47 11.25
N ALA A 361 22.41 -14.32 10.18
CA ALA A 361 21.31 -15.24 9.88
C ALA A 361 21.81 -16.65 9.57
N ALA A 362 22.93 -16.78 8.83
CA ALA A 362 23.55 -18.07 8.53
C ALA A 362 24.09 -18.78 9.80
N ALA A 363 24.63 -18.02 10.74
CA ALA A 363 25.12 -18.55 12.01
C ALA A 363 24.00 -18.84 13.03
N THR A 364 22.77 -18.35 12.76
CA THR A 364 21.62 -18.55 13.65
C THR A 364 21.06 -19.98 13.49
N PRO A 365 20.96 -20.77 14.58
CA PRO A 365 20.41 -22.12 14.50
C PRO A 365 18.98 -22.13 13.93
N ALA A 366 18.65 -23.14 13.12
CA ALA A 366 17.33 -23.28 12.50
C ALA A 366 16.17 -23.23 13.52
N ALA A 367 16.38 -23.80 14.71
CA ALA A 367 15.43 -23.74 15.83
C ALA A 367 15.14 -22.29 16.25
N ARG A 368 16.18 -21.44 16.31
CA ARG A 368 16.03 -20.03 16.66
C ARG A 368 15.35 -19.24 15.56
N LEU A 369 15.68 -19.49 14.28
CA LEU A 369 14.96 -18.90 13.14
C LEU A 369 13.48 -19.27 13.18
N ALA A 370 13.16 -20.53 13.51
CA ALA A 370 11.78 -20.99 13.67
C ALA A 370 11.06 -20.30 14.84
N GLU A 371 11.73 -20.04 15.97
CA GLU A 371 11.17 -19.26 17.08
C GLU A 371 10.86 -17.82 16.64
N MET A 372 11.80 -17.15 15.97
CA MET A 372 11.61 -15.81 15.43
C MET A 372 10.44 -15.76 14.43
N GLY A 373 10.34 -16.77 13.57
CA GLY A 373 9.24 -16.91 12.62
C GLY A 373 7.89 -17.08 13.33
N ARG A 374 7.81 -17.90 14.39
CA ARG A 374 6.59 -18.05 15.21
C ARG A 374 6.21 -16.76 15.91
N ALA A 375 7.17 -16.04 16.49
CA ALA A 375 6.94 -14.73 17.13
C ALA A 375 6.41 -13.71 16.11
N GLY A 376 7.02 -13.67 14.92
CA GLY A 376 6.55 -12.84 13.79
C GLY A 376 5.12 -13.16 13.39
N ARG A 377 4.80 -14.47 13.22
CA ARG A 377 3.44 -14.91 12.88
C ARG A 377 2.43 -14.49 13.94
N ALA A 378 2.70 -14.76 15.21
CA ALA A 378 1.82 -14.37 16.30
C ALA A 378 1.53 -12.88 16.28
N ARG A 379 2.57 -12.06 16.08
CA ARG A 379 2.45 -10.60 16.00
C ARG A 379 1.58 -10.14 14.83
N VAL A 380 1.82 -10.63 13.60
CA VAL A 380 1.07 -10.20 12.43
C VAL A 380 -0.38 -10.67 12.47
N MET A 381 -0.65 -11.89 12.92
CA MET A 381 -2.02 -12.41 13.09
C MET A 381 -2.81 -11.62 14.14
N GLN A 382 -2.15 -11.11 15.17
CA GLN A 382 -2.79 -10.30 16.20
C GLN A 382 -3.08 -8.87 15.74
N ARG A 383 -2.14 -8.24 15.00
CA ARG A 383 -2.13 -6.81 14.74
C ARG A 383 -2.58 -6.41 13.34
N HIS A 384 -2.51 -7.34 12.39
CA HIS A 384 -2.71 -7.08 10.97
C HIS A 384 -3.75 -8.02 10.34
N ASP A 385 -4.74 -8.42 11.11
CA ASP A 385 -5.92 -9.16 10.63
C ASP A 385 -6.85 -8.19 9.90
N ILE A 386 -7.08 -8.42 8.60
CA ILE A 386 -7.87 -7.52 7.77
C ILE A 386 -9.32 -7.38 8.25
N ASP A 387 -9.93 -8.43 8.80
CA ASP A 387 -11.31 -8.36 9.29
C ASP A 387 -11.42 -7.48 10.54
N ARG A 388 -10.42 -7.52 11.42
CA ARG A 388 -10.34 -6.63 12.59
C ARG A 388 -10.09 -5.18 12.19
N GLU A 389 -9.18 -4.94 11.26
CA GLU A 389 -8.87 -3.58 10.80
C GLU A 389 -10.04 -2.98 10.01
N ALA A 390 -10.70 -3.76 9.15
CA ALA A 390 -11.93 -3.34 8.47
C ALA A 390 -13.07 -3.04 9.44
N ALA A 391 -13.22 -3.82 10.52
CA ALA A 391 -14.21 -3.52 11.56
C ALA A 391 -13.89 -2.22 12.32
N ARG A 392 -12.60 -1.87 12.49
CA ARG A 392 -12.19 -0.57 13.05
C ARG A 392 -12.53 0.57 12.11
N LEU A 393 -12.24 0.41 10.80
CA LEU A 393 -12.58 1.39 9.78
C LEU A 393 -14.10 1.59 9.69
N ALA A 394 -14.87 0.50 9.71
CA ALA A 394 -16.34 0.55 9.70
C ALA A 394 -16.89 1.40 10.87
N ARG A 395 -16.36 1.21 12.09
CA ARG A 395 -16.76 2.02 13.25
C ARG A 395 -16.45 3.50 13.08
N LEU A 396 -15.28 3.85 12.54
CA LEU A 396 -14.93 5.25 12.27
C LEU A 396 -15.86 5.89 11.23
N ILE A 397 -16.25 5.15 10.20
CA ILE A 397 -17.22 5.62 9.21
C ILE A 397 -18.60 5.80 9.87
N GLU A 398 -19.03 4.87 10.71
CA GLU A 398 -20.30 4.99 11.47
C GLU A 398 -20.28 6.20 12.41
N GLU A 399 -19.21 6.43 13.13
CA GLU A 399 -19.01 7.59 13.99
C GLU A 399 -19.09 8.91 13.20
N ALA A 400 -18.47 8.95 12.01
CA ALA A 400 -18.44 10.11 11.14
C ALA A 400 -19.81 10.46 10.53
N MET A 401 -20.73 9.50 10.49
CA MET A 401 -22.11 9.69 9.98
C MET A 401 -23.13 10.03 11.05
N ARG A 402 -22.76 9.96 12.33
CA ARG A 402 -23.65 10.40 13.42
C ARG A 402 -23.80 11.92 13.37
N PRO A 403 -25.05 12.43 13.51
CA PRO A 403 -25.30 13.87 13.48
C PRO A 403 -24.64 14.61 14.65
#